data_eb3b3c58baec999276409e1000074399
#
_entry.id   eb3b3c58baec999276409e1000074399
#
_cell.length_a   1.000
_cell.length_b   1.000
_cell.length_c   1.000
_cell.angle_alpha   90.00
_cell.angle_beta   90.00
_cell.angle_gamma   90.00
#
_symmetry.space_group_name_H-M   'P 1'
#
loop_
_entity.id
_entity.type
_entity.pdbx_description
1 polymer ?
#
loop_
_entity_poly.entity_id
_entity_poly.type
_entity_poly.pdbx_seq_one_letter_code
_entity_poly.pdbx_strand_id
1 'polypeptide(L)'
;MNIGVIGSGGREHSLCFKLLQSKKVDKIFCIPGNAGTGEICKNLDIDILEFKKIYLSIKKENIELIIVGPEIPLVQGITDFLEKKILKYLALVKMHLN
;
A
#
# COMPACT_ATOMS: atom_id res chain seq x y z
N MET A 1 -1.51 1.73 13.82
CA MET A 1 -2.24 1.44 12.55
C MET A 1 -1.31 0.75 11.56
N ASN A 2 -1.84 -0.20 10.84
CA ASN A 2 -1.10 -0.87 9.77
C ASN A 2 -1.41 -0.19 8.44
N ILE A 3 -0.37 0.03 7.64
CA ILE A 3 -0.47 0.75 6.37
C ILE A 3 -0.01 -0.15 5.23
N GLY A 4 -0.72 -0.11 4.11
CA GLY A 4 -0.31 -0.75 2.88
C GLY A 4 0.11 0.32 1.86
N VAL A 5 1.25 0.12 1.22
CA VAL A 5 1.74 1.02 0.17
C VAL A 5 1.84 0.21 -1.12
N ILE A 6 1.05 0.58 -2.12
CA ILE A 6 1.04 -0.11 -3.40
C ILE A 6 1.96 0.63 -4.35
N GLY A 7 3.05 -0.02 -4.73
CA GLY A 7 4.06 0.54 -5.60
C GLY A 7 5.41 -0.11 -5.37
N SER A 8 6.38 0.23 -6.20
CA SER A 8 7.72 -0.36 -6.16
C SER A 8 8.84 0.63 -6.45
N GLY A 9 8.52 1.91 -6.56
CA GLY A 9 9.50 2.93 -6.91
C GLY A 9 10.22 3.54 -5.72
N GLY A 10 11.16 4.45 -5.99
CA GLY A 10 11.92 5.14 -4.95
C GLY A 10 11.08 6.03 -4.06
N ARG A 11 9.96 6.55 -4.58
CA ARG A 11 9.05 7.38 -3.78
C ARG A 11 8.39 6.58 -2.67
N GLU A 12 8.06 5.32 -2.95
CA GLU A 12 7.46 4.44 -1.96
C GLU A 12 8.44 4.13 -0.84
N HIS A 13 9.72 3.96 -1.18
CA HIS A 13 10.75 3.77 -0.17
C HIS A 13 10.88 4.99 0.74
N SER A 14 10.95 6.18 0.15
CA SER A 14 11.05 7.44 0.92
C SER A 14 9.83 7.65 1.80
N LEU A 15 8.65 7.36 1.27
CA LEU A 15 7.41 7.48 2.02
C LEU A 15 7.39 6.51 3.22
N CYS A 16 7.77 5.26 3.00
CA CYS A 16 7.81 4.26 4.06
C CYS A 16 8.78 4.66 5.17
N PHE A 17 9.96 5.15 4.79
CA PHE A 17 10.93 5.63 5.76
C PHE A 17 10.33 6.72 6.65
N LYS A 18 9.62 7.66 6.05
CA LYS A 18 9.01 8.77 6.77
C LYS A 18 7.85 8.30 7.66
N LEU A 19 7.02 7.40 7.15
CA LEU A 19 5.89 6.86 7.90
C LEU A 19 6.33 6.07 9.13
N LEU A 20 7.45 5.37 9.06
CA LEU A 20 7.97 4.60 10.18
C LEU A 20 8.39 5.49 11.35
N GLN A 21 8.57 6.78 11.14
CA GLN A 21 8.91 7.71 12.20
C GLN A 21 7.68 8.13 13.03
N SER A 22 6.49 7.80 12.56
CA SER A 22 5.25 8.14 13.26
C SER A 22 4.94 7.09 14.32
N LYS A 23 4.60 7.54 15.52
CA LYS A 23 4.20 6.66 16.62
C LYS A 23 2.86 5.97 16.38
N LYS A 24 2.06 6.47 15.42
CA LYS A 24 0.76 5.90 15.09
C LYS A 24 0.85 4.73 14.13
N VAL A 25 2.01 4.53 13.50
CA VAL A 25 2.23 3.45 12.53
C VAL A 25 2.82 2.25 13.23
N ASP A 26 2.16 1.10 13.11
CA ASP A 26 2.66 -0.15 13.66
C ASP A 26 3.47 -0.91 12.63
N LYS A 27 2.86 -1.25 11.50
CA LYS A 27 3.51 -2.00 10.43
C LYS A 27 3.19 -1.40 9.09
N ILE A 28 4.14 -1.51 8.14
CA ILE A 28 3.96 -1.09 6.77
C ILE A 28 4.19 -2.29 5.86
N PHE A 29 3.25 -2.53 4.97
CA PHE A 29 3.31 -3.59 3.96
C PHE A 29 3.40 -2.94 2.59
N CYS A 30 4.42 -3.30 1.82
CA CYS A 30 4.59 -2.78 0.46
C CYS A 30 4.18 -3.84 -0.55
N ILE A 31 3.44 -3.45 -1.57
CA ILE A 31 2.88 -4.38 -2.56
C ILE A 31 3.21 -3.84 -3.96
N PRO A 32 4.10 -4.46 -4.71
CA PRO A 32 5.00 -5.54 -4.30
C PRO A 32 6.22 -5.04 -3.53
N GLY A 33 6.49 -3.73 -3.53
CA GLY A 33 7.67 -3.16 -2.92
C GLY A 33 8.92 -3.36 -3.77
N ASN A 34 10.07 -3.09 -3.19
CA ASN A 34 11.37 -3.26 -3.85
C ASN A 34 12.42 -3.66 -2.80
N ALA A 35 13.68 -3.76 -3.22
CA ALA A 35 14.75 -4.16 -2.30
C ALA A 35 14.88 -3.18 -1.13
N GLY A 36 14.79 -1.87 -1.40
CA GLY A 36 14.88 -0.86 -0.36
C GLY A 36 13.74 -0.92 0.64
N THR A 37 12.49 -1.06 0.16
CA THR A 37 11.35 -1.17 1.06
C THR A 37 11.40 -2.46 1.86
N GLY A 38 11.97 -3.53 1.30
CA GLY A 38 12.13 -4.79 2.00
C GLY A 38 13.08 -4.72 3.18
N GLU A 39 13.96 -3.73 3.22
CA GLU A 39 14.89 -3.54 4.34
C GLU A 39 14.22 -2.86 5.54
N ILE A 40 13.19 -2.05 5.29
CA ILE A 40 12.56 -1.24 6.34
C ILE A 40 11.10 -1.59 6.59
N CYS A 41 10.46 -2.28 5.65
CA CYS A 41 9.06 -2.67 5.72
C CYS A 41 8.93 -4.13 5.31
N LYS A 42 7.71 -4.63 5.30
CA LYS A 42 7.45 -5.98 4.81
C LYS A 42 6.89 -5.91 3.40
N ASN A 43 7.62 -6.47 2.43
CA ASN A 43 7.11 -6.60 1.07
C ASN A 43 6.18 -7.80 0.99
N LEU A 44 5.06 -7.63 0.28
CA LEU A 44 4.17 -8.72 -0.07
C LEU A 44 4.32 -8.95 -1.57
N ASP A 45 4.77 -10.14 -1.93
CA ASP A 45 5.03 -10.49 -3.33
C ASP A 45 3.71 -10.79 -4.06
N ILE A 46 2.97 -9.73 -4.33
CA ILE A 46 1.68 -9.81 -5.02
C ILE A 46 1.72 -8.87 -6.21
N ASP A 47 1.38 -9.39 -7.38
CA ASP A 47 1.27 -8.57 -8.60
C ASP A 47 0.17 -7.53 -8.42
N ILE A 48 0.43 -6.30 -8.87
CA ILE A 48 -0.52 -5.19 -8.73
C ILE A 48 -1.82 -5.41 -9.51
N LEU A 49 -1.84 -6.33 -10.46
CA LEU A 49 -3.04 -6.68 -11.21
C LEU A 49 -3.93 -7.68 -10.45
N GLU A 50 -3.41 -8.30 -9.41
CA GLU A 50 -4.15 -9.29 -8.64
C GLU A 50 -4.92 -8.62 -7.50
N PHE A 51 -5.93 -7.83 -7.88
CA PHE A 51 -6.71 -7.02 -6.95
C PHE A 51 -7.32 -7.83 -5.82
N LYS A 52 -7.81 -9.03 -6.13
CA LYS A 52 -8.43 -9.88 -5.13
C LYS A 52 -7.43 -10.33 -4.06
N LYS A 53 -6.21 -10.67 -4.48
CA LYS A 53 -5.15 -11.05 -3.54
C LYS A 53 -4.75 -9.89 -2.67
N ILE A 54 -4.69 -8.69 -3.25
CA ILE A 54 -4.39 -7.46 -2.50
C ILE A 54 -5.46 -7.24 -1.43
N TYR A 55 -6.73 -7.37 -1.80
CA TYR A 55 -7.84 -7.21 -0.88
C TYR A 55 -7.77 -8.23 0.28
N LEU A 56 -7.48 -9.50 -0.04
CA LEU A 56 -7.36 -10.52 1.00
C LEU A 56 -6.20 -10.23 1.95
N SER A 57 -5.09 -9.70 1.43
CA SER A 57 -3.96 -9.29 2.27
C SER A 57 -4.31 -8.12 3.17
N ILE A 58 -5.07 -7.15 2.67
CA ILE A 58 -5.54 -6.03 3.47
C ILE A 58 -6.34 -6.53 4.67
N LYS A 59 -7.21 -7.50 4.45
CA LYS A 59 -8.00 -8.08 5.53
C LYS A 59 -7.14 -8.89 6.50
N LYS A 60 -6.26 -9.72 5.96
CA LYS A 60 -5.42 -10.60 6.77
C LYS A 60 -4.49 -9.81 7.69
N GLU A 61 -3.90 -8.74 7.18
CA GLU A 61 -2.93 -7.96 7.92
C GLU A 61 -3.55 -6.77 8.66
N ASN A 62 -4.86 -6.65 8.66
CA ASN A 62 -5.58 -5.56 9.32
C ASN A 62 -5.07 -4.18 8.87
N ILE A 63 -4.89 -4.01 7.57
CA ILE A 63 -4.44 -2.75 7.00
C ILE A 63 -5.60 -1.74 7.03
N GLU A 64 -5.33 -0.57 7.59
CA GLU A 64 -6.34 0.48 7.77
C GLU A 64 -6.20 1.63 6.78
N LEU A 65 -5.01 1.80 6.19
CA LEU A 65 -4.75 2.86 5.24
C LEU A 65 -4.01 2.27 4.05
N ILE A 66 -4.50 2.55 2.85
CA ILE A 66 -3.84 2.16 1.60
C ILE A 66 -3.38 3.42 0.89
N ILE A 67 -2.11 3.46 0.53
CA ILE A 67 -1.53 4.53 -0.28
C ILE A 67 -1.11 3.93 -1.61
N VAL A 68 -1.62 4.48 -2.71
CA VAL A 68 -1.33 3.99 -4.05
C VAL A 68 -0.35 4.93 -4.73
N GLY A 69 0.78 4.39 -5.19
CA GLY A 69 1.81 5.16 -5.85
C GLY A 69 1.35 5.73 -7.19
N PRO A 70 1.87 6.90 -7.61
CA PRO A 70 1.40 7.56 -8.82
C PRO A 70 1.84 6.88 -10.11
N GLU A 71 2.88 6.05 -10.05
CA GLU A 71 3.39 5.35 -11.23
C GLU A 71 2.67 4.02 -11.52
N ILE A 72 1.66 3.66 -10.72
CA ILE A 72 0.90 2.43 -10.94
C ILE A 72 -0.02 2.64 -12.15
N PRO A 73 0.14 1.86 -13.24
CA PRO A 73 -0.63 2.07 -14.46
C PRO A 73 -2.14 1.94 -14.28
N LEU A 74 -2.58 1.09 -13.35
CA LEU A 74 -4.00 0.83 -13.12
C LEU A 74 -4.48 1.41 -11.80
N VAL A 75 -3.92 2.55 -11.41
CA VAL A 75 -4.27 3.18 -10.14
C VAL A 75 -5.78 3.36 -9.98
N GLN A 76 -6.47 3.79 -11.04
CA GLN A 76 -7.92 3.99 -10.98
C GLN A 76 -8.66 2.66 -10.83
N GLY A 77 -8.21 1.62 -11.53
CA GLY A 77 -8.84 0.31 -11.46
C GLY A 77 -8.75 -0.31 -10.07
N ILE A 78 -7.56 -0.27 -9.46
CA ILE A 78 -7.39 -0.83 -8.13
C ILE A 78 -8.13 -0.03 -7.07
N THR A 79 -8.15 1.30 -7.18
CA THR A 79 -8.89 2.12 -6.23
C THR A 79 -10.38 1.87 -6.33
N ASP A 80 -10.93 1.77 -7.53
CA ASP A 80 -12.34 1.47 -7.73
C ASP A 80 -12.69 0.09 -7.16
N PHE A 81 -11.83 -0.89 -7.40
CA PHE A 81 -12.06 -2.24 -6.88
C PHE A 81 -12.11 -2.24 -5.35
N LEU A 82 -11.14 -1.59 -4.70
CA LEU A 82 -11.07 -1.58 -3.24
C LEU A 82 -12.22 -0.78 -2.63
N GLU A 83 -12.61 0.33 -3.25
CA GLU A 83 -13.74 1.12 -2.77
C GLU A 83 -15.05 0.32 -2.82
N LYS A 84 -15.25 -0.48 -3.87
CA LYS A 84 -16.44 -1.34 -3.99
C LYS A 84 -16.48 -2.43 -2.94
N LYS A 85 -15.33 -2.90 -2.49
CA LYS A 85 -15.26 -3.93 -1.46
C LYS A 85 -15.58 -3.39 -0.08
N ILE A 86 -15.51 -2.10 0.10
CA ILE A 86 -15.77 -1.37 1.34
C ILE A 86 -15.39 -2.14 2.57
N LEU A 87 -14.13 -1.96 2.99
CA LEU A 87 -13.70 -2.47 4.29
C LEU A 87 -13.97 -1.36 5.30
N LYS A 88 -14.73 -1.71 6.33
CA LYS A 88 -14.97 -0.79 7.42
C LYS A 88 -13.62 -0.33 7.98
N TYR A 89 -13.42 0.97 8.09
CA TYR A 89 -12.19 1.60 8.59
C TYR A 89 -11.01 1.61 7.61
N LEU A 90 -11.19 1.24 6.34
CA LEU A 90 -10.13 1.37 5.36
C LEU A 90 -10.16 2.79 4.77
N ALA A 91 -9.04 3.49 4.88
CA ALA A 91 -8.83 4.75 4.17
C ALA A 91 -7.94 4.49 2.96
N LEU A 92 -8.23 5.16 1.85
CA LEU A 92 -7.48 5.00 0.62
C LEU A 92 -7.02 6.37 0.13
N VAL A 93 -5.72 6.48 -0.15
CA VAL A 93 -5.10 7.72 -0.60
C VAL A 93 -4.30 7.44 -1.87
N LYS A 94 -4.51 8.26 -2.90
CA LYS A 94 -3.69 8.23 -4.10
C LYS A 94 -2.62 9.30 -4.00
N MET A 95 -1.37 8.92 -4.26
CA MET A 95 -0.31 9.91 -4.36
C MET A 95 -0.43 10.64 -5.69
N HIS A 96 -0.05 11.90 -5.70
CA HIS A 96 -0.05 12.72 -6.90
C HIS A 96 1.37 13.04 -7.33
N LEU A 97 1.59 13.05 -8.64
CA LEU A 97 2.83 13.52 -9.21
C LEU A 97 2.85 15.05 -9.14
N ASN A 98 3.94 15.58 -8.63
CA ASN A 98 4.17 17.02 -8.60
C ASN A 98 5.32 17.39 -9.53
#